data_f89865d938a34747dae724d6913c16e2
#
_entry.id   f89865d938a34747dae724d6913c16e2
#
_cell.length_a   1.000
_cell.length_b   1.000
_cell.length_c   1.000
_cell.angle_alpha   90.00
_cell.angle_beta   90.00
_cell.angle_gamma   90.00
#
_symmetry.space_group_name_H-M   'P 1'
#
loop_
_entity.id
_entity.type
_entity.pdbx_description
1 polymer ?
#
loop_
_entity_poly.entity_id
_entity_poly.type
_entity_poly.pdbx_seq_one_letter_code
_entity_poly.pdbx_strand_id
1 'polypeptide(L)'
;MDTALPPYHFTRTTLRAVVGIMFFLAGLCFASWASRIATIQQNLKLSDAALGGVLFSLPVGLVCSLPFSGWIITRIGSRNLLIASLIMYCCTLATLGLAQNTVQLIACLLLFGFSSNAVNISVNTQAVAAEEMYGRPILASFHGLWSLAGFTGAAIGTFMIGRQVLPLHHFVMIMMVVLLTILITARYLKFDKPTSAGPAFVMPDKSLIKLGLIAFCSMICEGAMFDWSVIYFKKVVLAPREIMGIGYTAFMLTMASGRFIADWFSHRFGLKRTLQVSGLLTATGLSIAVIFPHVYSAVAGFLLVGFGVSSVVPLAYSVAGKSKTMSPGVAIAAVSTISFTGFLVGPPVIGFIAGAISLRASFTLIALMGLCVTVFSTKAKL
;
A
#
# COMPACT_ATOMS: atom_id res chain seq x y z
N MET A 1 5.10 -28.93 32.50
CA MET A 1 4.64 -27.68 33.17
C MET A 1 3.82 -26.89 32.19
N ASP A 2 2.50 -27.02 32.26
CA ASP A 2 1.56 -26.23 31.49
C ASP A 2 1.52 -24.80 32.08
N THR A 3 2.32 -23.91 31.53
CA THR A 3 2.17 -22.48 31.82
C THR A 3 0.91 -22.01 31.10
N ALA A 4 -0.22 -22.08 31.79
CA ALA A 4 -1.46 -21.46 31.34
C ALA A 4 -1.16 -19.98 31.04
N LEU A 5 -1.43 -19.56 29.79
CA LEU A 5 -1.33 -18.17 29.42
C LEU A 5 -2.27 -17.37 30.34
N PRO A 6 -1.86 -16.17 30.83
CA PRO A 6 -2.73 -15.37 31.67
C PRO A 6 -4.07 -15.13 30.95
N PRO A 7 -5.20 -15.19 31.67
CA PRO A 7 -6.53 -14.97 31.09
C PRO A 7 -6.54 -13.59 30.43
N TYR A 8 -7.03 -13.52 29.18
CA TYR A 8 -7.15 -12.25 28.46
C TYR A 8 -8.08 -11.31 29.22
N HIS A 9 -7.54 -10.22 29.76
CA HIS A 9 -8.31 -9.18 30.46
C HIS A 9 -9.05 -8.22 29.52
N PHE A 10 -9.22 -8.58 28.21
CA PHE A 10 -9.88 -7.72 27.24
C PHE A 10 -10.88 -8.49 26.36
N THR A 11 -11.91 -7.76 25.91
CA THR A 11 -12.97 -8.32 25.08
C THR A 11 -12.53 -8.46 23.62
N ARG A 12 -13.23 -9.32 22.84
CA ARG A 12 -13.04 -9.44 21.39
C ARG A 12 -13.18 -8.07 20.68
N THR A 13 -14.07 -7.20 21.18
CA THR A 13 -14.27 -5.85 20.64
C THR A 13 -13.05 -4.96 20.85
N THR A 14 -12.43 -5.04 22.04
CA THR A 14 -11.19 -4.31 22.34
C THR A 14 -10.06 -4.76 21.44
N LEU A 15 -9.85 -6.08 21.27
CA LEU A 15 -8.82 -6.59 20.37
C LEU A 15 -9.05 -6.12 18.94
N ARG A 16 -10.27 -6.22 18.41
CA ARG A 16 -10.65 -5.72 17.09
C ARG A 16 -10.34 -4.23 16.91
N ALA A 17 -10.71 -3.41 17.89
CA ALA A 17 -10.45 -1.98 17.86
C ALA A 17 -8.94 -1.69 17.83
N VAL A 18 -8.15 -2.35 18.68
CA VAL A 18 -6.70 -2.15 18.75
C VAL A 18 -5.99 -2.62 17.46
N VAL A 19 -6.34 -3.78 16.94
CA VAL A 19 -5.78 -4.26 15.66
C VAL A 19 -6.14 -3.29 14.53
N GLY A 20 -7.39 -2.78 14.50
CA GLY A 20 -7.81 -1.76 13.55
C GLY A 20 -7.00 -0.47 13.65
N ILE A 21 -6.69 -0.01 14.86
CA ILE A 21 -5.81 1.13 15.11
C ILE A 21 -4.40 0.85 14.56
N MET A 22 -3.84 -0.36 14.74
CA MET A 22 -2.52 -0.70 14.20
C MET A 22 -2.49 -0.65 12.67
N PHE A 23 -3.53 -1.14 11.99
CA PHE A 23 -3.68 -0.99 10.54
C PHE A 23 -3.75 0.48 10.12
N PHE A 24 -4.50 1.28 10.87
CA PHE A 24 -4.60 2.72 10.61
C PHE A 24 -3.25 3.42 10.77
N LEU A 25 -2.50 3.15 11.85
CA LEU A 25 -1.17 3.73 12.06
C LEU A 25 -0.18 3.35 10.96
N ALA A 26 -0.21 2.09 10.51
CA ALA A 26 0.64 1.63 9.42
C ALA A 26 0.33 2.38 8.10
N GLY A 27 -0.94 2.53 7.75
CA GLY A 27 -1.38 3.30 6.58
C GLY A 27 -1.04 4.79 6.68
N LEU A 28 -1.16 5.37 7.89
CA LEU A 28 -0.83 6.76 8.16
C LEU A 28 0.66 7.06 7.94
N CYS A 29 1.55 6.19 8.41
CA CYS A 29 3.00 6.31 8.17
C CYS A 29 3.31 6.28 6.67
N PHE A 30 2.75 5.31 5.94
CA PHE A 30 2.98 5.16 4.51
C PHE A 30 2.50 6.40 3.73
N ALA A 31 1.26 6.83 3.96
CA ALA A 31 0.68 7.98 3.25
C ALA A 31 1.38 9.30 3.58
N SER A 32 1.88 9.45 4.81
CA SER A 32 2.70 10.61 5.19
C SER A 32 3.98 10.67 4.37
N TRP A 33 4.69 9.55 4.21
CA TRP A 33 5.84 9.45 3.31
C TRP A 33 5.44 9.80 1.88
N ALA A 34 4.46 9.10 1.30
CA ALA A 34 4.04 9.24 -0.08
C ALA A 34 3.67 10.69 -0.44
N SER A 35 2.98 11.39 0.46
CA SER A 35 2.61 12.79 0.27
C SER A 35 3.81 13.76 0.16
N ARG A 36 4.97 13.37 0.70
CA ARG A 36 6.18 14.22 0.78
C ARG A 36 7.26 13.92 -0.25
N ILE A 37 7.09 12.89 -1.07
CA ILE A 37 8.10 12.47 -2.07
C ILE A 37 8.50 13.65 -2.96
N ALA A 38 7.54 14.43 -3.48
CA ALA A 38 7.83 15.59 -4.33
C ALA A 38 8.62 16.71 -3.62
N THR A 39 8.39 16.89 -2.31
CA THR A 39 9.12 17.87 -1.50
C THR A 39 10.56 17.41 -1.29
N ILE A 40 10.76 16.14 -0.95
CA ILE A 40 12.09 15.55 -0.72
C ILE A 40 12.89 15.50 -2.03
N GLN A 41 12.25 15.13 -3.16
CA GLN A 41 12.86 15.19 -4.48
C GLN A 41 13.43 16.59 -4.77
N GLN A 42 12.63 17.63 -4.49
CA GLN A 42 13.05 19.02 -4.71
C GLN A 42 14.21 19.44 -3.81
N ASN A 43 14.14 19.09 -2.52
CA ASN A 43 15.17 19.44 -1.54
C ASN A 43 16.53 18.81 -1.90
N LEU A 44 16.52 17.56 -2.38
CA LEU A 44 17.73 16.83 -2.78
C LEU A 44 18.10 17.03 -4.26
N LYS A 45 17.33 17.85 -5.00
CA LYS A 45 17.53 18.16 -6.43
C LYS A 45 17.64 16.90 -7.31
N LEU A 46 16.85 15.86 -6.99
CA LEU A 46 16.86 14.60 -7.74
C LEU A 46 16.14 14.76 -9.09
N SER A 47 16.76 14.24 -10.17
CA SER A 47 16.05 14.02 -11.43
C SER A 47 14.96 12.96 -11.27
N ASP A 48 14.01 12.87 -12.21
CA ASP A 48 12.94 11.86 -12.15
C ASP A 48 13.52 10.44 -12.28
N ALA A 49 14.55 10.26 -13.11
CA ALA A 49 15.25 8.98 -13.22
C ALA A 49 15.95 8.60 -11.90
N ALA A 50 16.65 9.54 -11.27
CA ALA A 50 17.30 9.32 -9.97
C ALA A 50 16.27 9.01 -8.87
N LEU A 51 15.14 9.73 -8.85
CA LEU A 51 14.06 9.46 -7.91
C LEU A 51 13.48 8.05 -8.11
N GLY A 52 13.22 7.63 -9.36
CA GLY A 52 12.74 6.27 -9.63
C GLY A 52 13.67 5.20 -9.10
N GLY A 53 15.00 5.38 -9.26
CA GLY A 53 16.00 4.49 -8.66
C GLY A 53 16.00 4.51 -7.13
N VAL A 54 15.85 5.68 -6.53
CA VAL A 54 15.76 5.84 -5.06
C VAL A 54 14.50 5.16 -4.52
N LEU A 55 13.35 5.37 -5.13
CA LEU A 55 12.07 4.77 -4.70
C LEU A 55 12.08 3.23 -4.78
N PHE A 56 12.88 2.66 -5.68
CA PHE A 56 13.11 1.21 -5.74
C PHE A 56 13.66 0.61 -4.44
N SER A 57 14.34 1.41 -3.62
CA SER A 57 14.91 0.97 -2.34
C SER A 57 13.84 0.51 -1.34
N LEU A 58 12.66 1.13 -1.35
CA LEU A 58 11.57 0.77 -0.44
C LEU A 58 11.08 -0.68 -0.69
N PRO A 59 10.66 -1.07 -1.89
CA PRO A 59 10.27 -2.45 -2.16
C PRO A 59 11.43 -3.46 -2.03
N VAL A 60 12.68 -3.05 -2.27
CA VAL A 60 13.84 -3.90 -1.96
C VAL A 60 13.92 -4.19 -0.46
N GLY A 61 13.79 -3.16 0.38
CA GLY A 61 13.74 -3.33 1.83
C GLY A 61 12.59 -4.26 2.27
N LEU A 62 11.41 -4.13 1.65
CA LEU A 62 10.26 -5.00 1.89
C LEU A 62 10.60 -6.46 1.60
N VAL A 63 11.17 -6.76 0.43
CA VAL A 63 11.55 -8.13 0.04
C VAL A 63 12.62 -8.69 0.98
N CYS A 64 13.64 -7.91 1.32
CA CYS A 64 14.65 -8.31 2.29
C CYS A 64 14.07 -8.66 3.66
N SER A 65 13.00 -7.99 4.06
CA SER A 65 12.33 -8.24 5.36
C SER A 65 11.61 -9.60 5.42
N LEU A 66 11.19 -10.18 4.28
CA LEU A 66 10.36 -11.40 4.26
C LEU A 66 10.95 -12.56 5.09
N PRO A 67 12.19 -13.03 4.84
CA PRO A 67 12.77 -14.14 5.59
C PRO A 67 12.98 -13.79 7.07
N PHE A 68 13.41 -12.55 7.36
CA PHE A 68 13.64 -12.11 8.73
C PHE A 68 12.35 -12.00 9.54
N SER A 69 11.32 -11.39 8.97
CA SER A 69 10.03 -11.22 9.65
C SER A 69 9.36 -12.57 9.91
N GLY A 70 9.41 -13.49 8.94
CA GLY A 70 8.94 -14.87 9.11
C GLY A 70 9.70 -15.63 10.21
N TRP A 71 11.01 -15.45 10.30
CA TRP A 71 11.83 -16.08 11.34
C TRP A 71 11.61 -15.44 12.71
N ILE A 72 11.56 -14.11 12.81
CA ILE A 72 11.38 -13.39 14.08
C ILE A 72 10.00 -13.66 14.67
N ILE A 73 8.93 -13.66 13.85
CA ILE A 73 7.57 -13.90 14.36
C ILE A 73 7.42 -15.27 15.02
N THR A 74 8.15 -16.30 14.53
CA THR A 74 8.16 -17.62 15.16
C THR A 74 8.90 -17.65 16.50
N ARG A 75 9.78 -16.67 16.77
CA ARG A 75 10.58 -16.58 17.99
C ARG A 75 9.95 -15.73 19.08
N ILE A 76 9.44 -14.55 18.72
CA ILE A 76 8.96 -13.57 19.69
C ILE A 76 7.44 -13.33 19.64
N GLY A 77 6.74 -13.97 18.70
CA GLY A 77 5.30 -13.83 18.48
C GLY A 77 4.93 -12.54 17.72
N SER A 78 3.69 -12.52 17.19
CA SER A 78 3.22 -11.41 16.35
C SER A 78 3.04 -10.10 17.11
N ARG A 79 2.63 -10.15 18.40
CA ARG A 79 2.47 -8.96 19.23
C ARG A 79 3.79 -8.20 19.38
N ASN A 80 4.86 -8.88 19.80
CA ASN A 80 6.14 -8.23 20.06
C ASN A 80 6.79 -7.74 18.75
N LEU A 81 6.66 -8.53 17.68
CA LEU A 81 7.12 -8.11 16.35
C LEU A 81 6.35 -6.87 15.88
N LEU A 82 5.02 -6.82 16.04
CA LEU A 82 4.21 -5.68 15.64
C LEU A 82 4.63 -4.40 16.36
N ILE A 83 4.81 -4.46 17.68
CA ILE A 83 5.22 -3.30 18.48
C ILE A 83 6.61 -2.83 18.04
N ALA A 84 7.59 -3.73 17.97
CA ALA A 84 8.96 -3.39 17.59
C ALA A 84 9.04 -2.83 16.17
N SER A 85 8.37 -3.48 15.21
CA SER A 85 8.39 -3.06 13.81
C SER A 85 7.64 -1.75 13.58
N LEU A 86 6.53 -1.48 14.28
CA LEU A 86 5.79 -0.22 14.14
C LEU A 86 6.56 0.95 14.75
N ILE A 87 7.26 0.74 15.89
CA ILE A 87 8.20 1.73 16.44
C ILE A 87 9.30 2.01 15.43
N MET A 88 9.97 0.98 14.91
CA MET A 88 11.01 1.14 13.89
C MET A 88 10.47 1.86 12.65
N TYR A 89 9.25 1.55 12.21
CA TYR A 89 8.61 2.15 11.03
C TYR A 89 8.36 3.64 11.19
N CYS A 90 7.82 4.08 12.33
CA CYS A 90 7.60 5.51 12.58
C CYS A 90 8.91 6.27 12.85
N CYS A 91 9.90 5.64 13.46
CA CYS A 91 11.23 6.25 13.64
C CYS A 91 11.95 6.42 12.29
N THR A 92 11.91 5.40 11.41
CA THR A 92 12.48 5.51 10.06
C THR A 92 11.72 6.53 9.21
N LEU A 93 10.41 6.72 9.40
CA LEU A 93 9.68 7.82 8.78
C LEU A 93 10.28 9.18 9.16
N ALA A 94 10.60 9.40 10.44
CA ALA A 94 11.23 10.65 10.88
C ALA A 94 12.62 10.83 10.26
N THR A 95 13.44 9.77 10.16
CA THR A 95 14.78 9.85 9.55
C THR A 95 14.73 10.18 8.06
N LEU A 96 13.67 9.81 7.33
CA LEU A 96 13.46 10.23 5.93
C LEU A 96 13.40 11.76 5.80
N GLY A 97 12.88 12.45 6.81
CA GLY A 97 12.87 13.92 6.88
C GLY A 97 14.21 14.58 7.16
N LEU A 98 15.19 13.80 7.62
CA LEU A 98 16.57 14.24 7.93
C LEU A 98 17.54 13.97 6.76
N ALA A 99 17.14 13.21 5.75
CA ALA A 99 18.04 12.84 4.65
C ALA A 99 18.54 14.07 3.88
N GLN A 100 19.86 14.25 3.82
CA GLN A 100 20.53 15.37 3.18
C GLN A 100 21.13 15.01 1.82
N ASN A 101 21.22 13.73 1.50
CA ASN A 101 21.73 13.22 0.24
C ASN A 101 21.04 11.91 -0.18
N THR A 102 21.27 11.51 -1.43
CA THR A 102 20.66 10.33 -2.03
C THR A 102 20.98 9.03 -1.28
N VAL A 103 22.22 8.87 -0.80
CA VAL A 103 22.65 7.64 -0.10
C VAL A 103 21.91 7.49 1.23
N GLN A 104 21.78 8.56 2.00
CA GLN A 104 21.00 8.57 3.23
C GLN A 104 19.53 8.26 2.96
N LEU A 105 18.94 8.85 1.90
CA LEU A 105 17.55 8.59 1.53
C LEU A 105 17.35 7.12 1.16
N ILE A 106 18.24 6.52 0.37
CA ILE A 106 18.21 5.09 0.01
C ILE A 106 18.27 4.22 1.27
N ALA A 107 19.21 4.47 2.18
CA ALA A 107 19.35 3.71 3.41
C ALA A 107 18.09 3.81 4.29
N CYS A 108 17.53 5.01 4.44
CA CYS A 108 16.28 5.22 5.18
C CYS A 108 15.10 4.50 4.51
N LEU A 109 14.99 4.52 3.17
CA LEU A 109 13.92 3.83 2.45
C LEU A 109 14.02 2.31 2.52
N LEU A 110 15.24 1.75 2.47
CA LEU A 110 15.46 0.31 2.71
C LEU A 110 14.94 -0.09 4.10
N LEU A 111 15.28 0.66 5.14
CA LEU A 111 14.81 0.40 6.50
C LEU A 111 13.31 0.65 6.67
N PHE A 112 12.77 1.66 6.00
CA PHE A 112 11.34 1.96 5.99
C PHE A 112 10.54 0.83 5.32
N GLY A 113 10.99 0.34 4.16
CA GLY A 113 10.40 -0.81 3.48
C GLY A 113 10.51 -2.10 4.32
N PHE A 114 11.69 -2.34 4.92
CA PHE A 114 11.91 -3.49 5.80
C PHE A 114 10.94 -3.49 7.00
N SER A 115 10.85 -2.36 7.71
CA SER A 115 9.96 -2.23 8.86
C SER A 115 8.47 -2.27 8.46
N SER A 116 8.11 -1.67 7.32
CA SER A 116 6.75 -1.72 6.76
C SER A 116 6.26 -3.16 6.55
N ASN A 117 7.10 -4.02 5.95
CA ASN A 117 6.73 -5.41 5.74
C ASN A 117 6.64 -6.20 7.05
N ALA A 118 7.53 -5.96 8.01
CA ALA A 118 7.46 -6.58 9.32
C ALA A 118 6.18 -6.20 10.07
N VAL A 119 5.74 -4.91 9.97
CA VAL A 119 4.42 -4.46 10.44
C VAL A 119 3.31 -5.21 9.72
N ASN A 120 3.37 -5.28 8.38
CA ASN A 120 2.33 -5.93 7.58
C ASN A 120 2.12 -7.40 7.98
N ILE A 121 3.20 -8.18 8.10
CA ILE A 121 3.12 -9.60 8.50
C ILE A 121 2.53 -9.72 9.91
N SER A 122 3.04 -8.95 10.86
CA SER A 122 2.65 -9.07 12.27
C SER A 122 1.23 -8.56 12.53
N VAL A 123 0.81 -7.45 11.90
CA VAL A 123 -0.55 -6.93 12.07
C VAL A 123 -1.60 -7.83 11.43
N ASN A 124 -1.30 -8.45 10.28
CA ASN A 124 -2.20 -9.43 9.67
C ASN A 124 -2.31 -10.70 10.53
N THR A 125 -1.24 -11.15 11.18
CA THR A 125 -1.30 -12.26 12.14
C THR A 125 -2.21 -11.93 13.32
N GLN A 126 -2.12 -10.72 13.88
CA GLN A 126 -3.03 -10.24 14.92
C GLN A 126 -4.49 -10.12 14.41
N ALA A 127 -4.68 -9.73 13.14
CA ALA A 127 -6.01 -9.64 12.53
C ALA A 127 -6.67 -11.02 12.37
N VAL A 128 -5.91 -12.04 11.95
CA VAL A 128 -6.40 -13.43 11.90
C VAL A 128 -6.81 -13.90 13.30
N ALA A 129 -5.98 -13.66 14.32
CA ALA A 129 -6.29 -14.02 15.68
C ALA A 129 -7.55 -13.29 16.23
N ALA A 130 -7.78 -12.03 15.81
CA ALA A 130 -9.01 -11.31 16.14
C ALA A 130 -10.22 -11.90 15.40
N GLU A 131 -10.07 -12.30 14.14
CA GLU A 131 -11.12 -12.92 13.33
C GLU A 131 -11.58 -14.25 13.93
N GLU A 132 -10.64 -15.09 14.38
CA GLU A 132 -10.93 -16.35 15.09
C GLU A 132 -11.78 -16.11 16.33
N MET A 133 -11.47 -15.07 17.14
CA MET A 133 -12.27 -14.72 18.32
C MET A 133 -13.66 -14.19 17.98
N TYR A 134 -13.84 -13.64 16.79
CA TYR A 134 -15.14 -13.13 16.31
C TYR A 134 -16.02 -14.23 15.71
N GLY A 135 -15.43 -15.32 15.20
CA GLY A 135 -16.14 -16.41 14.52
C GLY A 135 -16.81 -16.01 13.21
N ARG A 136 -16.38 -14.88 12.61
CA ARG A 136 -16.86 -14.40 11.30
C ARG A 136 -15.80 -13.55 10.61
N PRO A 137 -15.79 -13.48 9.25
CA PRO A 137 -14.83 -12.69 8.50
C PRO A 137 -14.87 -11.21 8.87
N ILE A 138 -13.73 -10.63 9.29
CA ILE A 138 -13.56 -9.21 9.60
C ILE A 138 -12.28 -8.59 9.02
N LEU A 139 -11.43 -9.39 8.35
CA LEU A 139 -10.15 -8.93 7.78
C LEU A 139 -10.31 -7.76 6.83
N ALA A 140 -11.34 -7.77 5.97
CA ALA A 140 -11.59 -6.69 5.02
C ALA A 140 -11.78 -5.34 5.72
N SER A 141 -12.39 -5.32 6.91
CA SER A 141 -12.58 -4.08 7.68
C SER A 141 -11.26 -3.47 8.15
N PHE A 142 -10.24 -4.29 8.47
CA PHE A 142 -8.92 -3.80 8.84
C PHE A 142 -8.18 -3.16 7.65
N HIS A 143 -8.23 -3.80 6.48
CA HIS A 143 -7.69 -3.20 5.26
C HIS A 143 -8.44 -1.93 4.83
N GLY A 144 -9.75 -1.84 5.12
CA GLY A 144 -10.53 -0.61 4.98
C GLY A 144 -9.99 0.53 5.86
N LEU A 145 -9.62 0.22 7.12
CA LEU A 145 -9.00 1.20 8.04
C LEU A 145 -7.62 1.64 7.55
N TRP A 146 -6.81 0.74 6.98
CA TRP A 146 -5.55 1.10 6.33
C TRP A 146 -5.77 2.08 5.17
N SER A 147 -6.78 1.86 4.34
CA SER A 147 -7.12 2.76 3.24
C SER A 147 -7.64 4.12 3.71
N LEU A 148 -8.43 4.13 4.78
CA LEU A 148 -8.89 5.36 5.43
C LEU A 148 -7.71 6.16 5.99
N ALA A 149 -6.73 5.48 6.58
CA ALA A 149 -5.49 6.11 7.03
C ALA A 149 -4.67 6.67 5.86
N GLY A 150 -4.68 5.98 4.73
CA GLY A 150 -4.09 6.45 3.47
C GLY A 150 -4.68 7.79 3.04
N PHE A 151 -6.01 7.90 3.02
CA PHE A 151 -6.72 9.16 2.75
C PHE A 151 -6.38 10.24 3.79
N THR A 152 -6.43 9.89 5.07
CA THR A 152 -6.14 10.83 6.17
C THR A 152 -4.71 11.37 6.08
N GLY A 153 -3.72 10.49 5.86
CA GLY A 153 -2.32 10.88 5.71
C GLY A 153 -2.06 11.72 4.47
N ALA A 154 -2.74 11.42 3.35
CA ALA A 154 -2.68 12.23 2.13
C ALA A 154 -3.25 13.65 2.37
N ALA A 155 -4.39 13.75 3.05
CA ALA A 155 -5.01 15.04 3.38
C ALA A 155 -4.13 15.86 4.35
N ILE A 156 -3.60 15.23 5.41
CA ILE A 156 -2.64 15.86 6.34
C ILE A 156 -1.41 16.33 5.57
N GLY A 157 -0.84 15.47 4.71
CA GLY A 157 0.33 15.82 3.91
C GLY A 157 0.10 17.01 2.99
N THR A 158 -1.06 17.06 2.32
CA THR A 158 -1.46 18.20 1.46
C THR A 158 -1.56 19.48 2.27
N PHE A 159 -2.21 19.44 3.43
CA PHE A 159 -2.32 20.59 4.33
C PHE A 159 -0.94 21.07 4.81
N MET A 160 -0.07 20.16 5.23
CA MET A 160 1.29 20.47 5.70
C MET A 160 2.16 21.08 4.59
N ILE A 161 1.99 20.63 3.33
CA ILE A 161 2.68 21.22 2.16
C ILE A 161 2.18 22.66 1.93
N GLY A 162 0.89 22.86 1.95
CA GLY A 162 0.28 24.20 1.78
C GLY A 162 0.73 25.19 2.86
N ARG A 163 0.90 24.71 4.09
CA ARG A 163 1.42 25.50 5.22
C ARG A 163 2.95 25.61 5.27
N GLN A 164 3.65 25.08 4.27
CA GLN A 164 5.12 25.10 4.17
C GLN A 164 5.84 24.42 5.36
N VAL A 165 5.17 23.51 6.07
CA VAL A 165 5.76 22.73 7.14
C VAL A 165 6.84 21.81 6.56
N LEU A 166 8.04 21.78 7.15
CA LEU A 166 9.13 20.91 6.71
C LEU A 166 8.75 19.43 6.84
N PRO A 167 9.23 18.54 5.94
CA PRO A 167 8.99 17.10 6.03
C PRO A 167 9.32 16.51 7.40
N LEU A 168 10.44 16.90 7.99
CA LEU A 168 10.85 16.44 9.31
C LEU A 168 9.79 16.72 10.38
N HIS A 169 9.27 17.95 10.47
CA HIS A 169 8.26 18.29 11.48
C HIS A 169 6.98 17.50 11.28
N HIS A 170 6.52 17.34 10.03
CA HIS A 170 5.37 16.49 9.71
C HIS A 170 5.60 15.04 10.18
N PHE A 171 6.74 14.44 9.82
CA PHE A 171 7.05 13.05 10.15
C PHE A 171 7.25 12.84 11.66
N VAL A 172 7.84 13.77 12.37
CA VAL A 172 7.97 13.73 13.83
C VAL A 172 6.58 13.80 14.50
N MET A 173 5.67 14.66 14.02
CA MET A 173 4.30 14.69 14.53
C MET A 173 3.61 13.33 14.38
N ILE A 174 3.71 12.71 13.20
CA ILE A 174 3.15 11.37 12.97
C ILE A 174 3.82 10.33 13.87
N MET A 175 5.15 10.36 13.99
CA MET A 175 5.90 9.48 14.90
C MET A 175 5.40 9.59 16.34
N MET A 176 5.20 10.80 16.85
CA MET A 176 4.70 11.02 18.22
C MET A 176 3.28 10.46 18.40
N VAL A 177 2.39 10.67 17.41
CA VAL A 177 1.04 10.08 17.45
C VAL A 177 1.11 8.55 17.50
N VAL A 178 1.98 7.94 16.67
CA VAL A 178 2.17 6.49 16.63
C VAL A 178 2.69 5.96 17.96
N LEU A 179 3.76 6.56 18.50
CA LEU A 179 4.37 6.13 19.76
C LEU A 179 3.41 6.25 20.95
N LEU A 180 2.69 7.37 21.06
CA LEU A 180 1.68 7.55 22.10
C LEU A 180 0.54 6.54 21.99
N THR A 181 0.09 6.25 20.77
CA THR A 181 -0.96 5.27 20.54
C THR A 181 -0.49 3.86 20.89
N ILE A 182 0.73 3.47 20.52
CA ILE A 182 1.33 2.18 20.91
C ILE A 182 1.40 2.07 22.43
N LEU A 183 1.87 3.10 23.12
CA LEU A 183 2.01 3.11 24.59
C LEU A 183 0.67 2.79 25.29
N ILE A 184 -0.44 3.33 24.76
CA ILE A 184 -1.77 3.13 25.32
C ILE A 184 -2.34 1.75 24.96
N THR A 185 -2.13 1.31 23.69
CA THR A 185 -2.89 0.19 23.10
C THR A 185 -2.16 -1.14 23.07
N ALA A 186 -0.82 -1.15 23.14
CA ALA A 186 -0.01 -2.38 22.98
C ALA A 186 -0.37 -3.48 23.99
N ARG A 187 -0.82 -3.13 25.19
CA ARG A 187 -1.25 -4.09 26.23
C ARG A 187 -2.47 -4.92 25.85
N TYR A 188 -3.27 -4.45 24.89
CA TYR A 188 -4.50 -5.11 24.43
C TYR A 188 -4.30 -5.98 23.17
N LEU A 189 -3.07 -6.11 22.65
CA LEU A 189 -2.76 -7.04 21.59
C LEU A 189 -2.67 -8.48 22.13
N LYS A 190 -3.10 -9.44 21.31
CA LYS A 190 -3.11 -10.85 21.71
C LYS A 190 -1.68 -11.40 21.78
N PHE A 191 -1.36 -12.09 22.87
CA PHE A 191 -0.17 -12.94 22.97
C PHE A 191 -0.43 -14.23 22.17
N ASP A 192 0.42 -14.52 21.23
CA ASP A 192 0.41 -15.75 20.45
C ASP A 192 1.64 -16.59 20.73
N LYS A 193 1.44 -17.90 20.76
CA LYS A 193 2.57 -18.84 20.81
C LYS A 193 3.24 -18.89 19.43
N PRO A 194 4.57 -19.05 19.39
CA PRO A 194 5.29 -19.26 18.15
C PRO A 194 4.71 -20.44 17.37
N THR A 195 4.43 -20.24 16.08
CA THR A 195 3.89 -21.27 15.18
C THR A 195 4.92 -21.58 14.09
N SER A 196 5.01 -22.85 13.67
CA SER A 196 5.90 -23.24 12.58
C SER A 196 5.49 -22.60 11.26
N ALA A 197 6.45 -21.97 10.58
CA ALA A 197 6.24 -21.36 9.27
C ALA A 197 5.98 -22.45 8.21
N GLY A 198 4.94 -22.25 7.39
CA GLY A 198 4.71 -23.02 6.17
C GLY A 198 5.76 -22.69 5.08
N PRO A 199 5.78 -23.40 3.95
CA PRO A 199 6.76 -23.20 2.88
C PRO A 199 6.67 -21.77 2.29
N ALA A 200 7.81 -21.10 2.18
CA ALA A 200 7.92 -19.69 1.82
C ALA A 200 7.67 -19.40 0.33
N PHE A 201 7.72 -20.41 -0.55
CA PHE A 201 7.58 -20.20 -2.00
C PHE A 201 6.96 -21.41 -2.70
N VAL A 202 5.96 -21.17 -3.57
CA VAL A 202 5.37 -22.19 -4.45
C VAL A 202 5.11 -21.60 -5.83
N MET A 203 5.49 -22.32 -6.89
CA MET A 203 5.24 -21.91 -8.29
C MET A 203 3.74 -21.98 -8.61
N PRO A 204 3.13 -20.90 -9.15
CA PRO A 204 1.72 -20.86 -9.50
C PRO A 204 1.41 -21.67 -10.76
N ASP A 205 0.19 -22.23 -10.85
CA ASP A 205 -0.30 -22.82 -12.08
C ASP A 205 -0.63 -21.74 -13.16
N LYS A 206 -0.87 -22.18 -14.40
CA LYS A 206 -1.13 -21.29 -15.54
C LYS A 206 -2.38 -20.39 -15.34
N SER A 207 -3.36 -20.79 -14.56
CA SER A 207 -4.57 -20.00 -14.31
C SER A 207 -4.26 -18.88 -13.32
N LEU A 208 -3.48 -19.17 -12.30
CA LEU A 208 -3.04 -18.20 -11.29
C LEU A 208 -2.04 -17.19 -11.87
N ILE A 209 -1.21 -17.58 -12.86
CA ILE A 209 -0.33 -16.63 -13.57
C ILE A 209 -1.15 -15.52 -14.25
N LYS A 210 -2.26 -15.85 -14.95
CA LYS A 210 -3.11 -14.84 -15.59
C LYS A 210 -3.71 -13.87 -14.56
N LEU A 211 -4.15 -14.41 -13.42
CA LEU A 211 -4.68 -13.62 -12.33
C LEU A 211 -3.60 -12.74 -11.68
N GLY A 212 -2.40 -13.29 -11.51
CA GLY A 212 -1.22 -12.55 -11.07
C GLY A 212 -0.84 -11.41 -12.02
N LEU A 213 -0.93 -11.60 -13.35
CA LEU A 213 -0.67 -10.55 -14.33
C LEU A 213 -1.71 -9.43 -14.29
N ILE A 214 -3.00 -9.74 -14.07
CA ILE A 214 -4.04 -8.73 -13.84
C ILE A 214 -3.68 -7.89 -12.60
N ALA A 215 -3.35 -8.56 -11.51
CA ALA A 215 -2.97 -7.91 -10.27
C ALA A 215 -1.65 -7.12 -10.41
N PHE A 216 -0.66 -7.63 -11.15
CA PHE A 216 0.60 -6.94 -11.49
C PHE A 216 0.35 -5.61 -12.20
N CYS A 217 -0.48 -5.60 -13.25
CA CYS A 217 -0.81 -4.36 -13.96
C CYS A 217 -1.50 -3.35 -13.04
N SER A 218 -2.40 -3.81 -12.17
CA SER A 218 -3.07 -2.96 -11.18
C SER A 218 -2.11 -2.40 -10.14
N MET A 219 -1.16 -3.22 -9.66
CA MET A 219 -0.16 -2.80 -8.66
C MET A 219 0.83 -1.78 -9.22
N ILE A 220 1.18 -1.85 -10.52
CA ILE A 220 1.94 -0.77 -11.17
C ILE A 220 1.13 0.53 -11.16
N CYS A 221 -0.16 0.48 -11.52
CA CYS A 221 -1.02 1.67 -11.50
C CYS A 221 -1.14 2.25 -10.08
N GLU A 222 -1.38 1.41 -9.08
CA GLU A 222 -1.50 1.81 -7.68
C GLU A 222 -0.19 2.42 -7.15
N GLY A 223 0.96 1.79 -7.42
CA GLY A 223 2.28 2.28 -7.04
C GLY A 223 2.62 3.63 -7.70
N ALA A 224 2.28 3.77 -8.98
CA ALA A 224 2.44 5.05 -9.69
C ALA A 224 1.67 6.18 -9.01
N MET A 225 0.46 5.90 -8.54
CA MET A 225 -0.35 6.91 -7.85
C MET A 225 0.21 7.27 -6.48
N PHE A 226 0.77 6.31 -5.73
CA PHE A 226 1.41 6.59 -4.44
C PHE A 226 2.65 7.46 -4.59
N ASP A 227 3.53 7.14 -5.53
CA ASP A 227 4.86 7.74 -5.59
C ASP A 227 4.91 8.99 -6.47
N TRP A 228 4.10 9.04 -7.52
CA TRP A 228 4.24 10.03 -8.58
C TRP A 228 3.08 11.02 -8.72
N SER A 229 1.95 10.82 -8.04
CA SER A 229 0.78 11.68 -8.20
C SER A 229 1.04 13.14 -7.78
N VAL A 230 1.71 13.37 -6.64
CA VAL A 230 2.06 14.71 -6.16
C VAL A 230 3.09 15.37 -7.11
N ILE A 231 4.04 14.58 -7.64
CA ILE A 231 5.03 15.04 -8.62
C ILE A 231 4.34 15.42 -9.93
N TYR A 232 3.35 14.63 -10.37
CA TYR A 232 2.56 14.90 -11.56
C TYR A 232 1.81 16.23 -11.44
N PHE A 233 1.14 16.46 -10.30
CA PHE A 233 0.46 17.72 -10.04
C PHE A 233 1.42 18.91 -10.01
N LYS A 234 2.61 18.74 -9.46
CA LYS A 234 3.65 19.78 -9.43
C LYS A 234 4.23 20.09 -10.80
N LYS A 235 4.63 19.05 -11.58
CA LYS A 235 5.44 19.21 -12.81
C LYS A 235 4.62 19.28 -14.09
N VAL A 236 3.46 18.62 -14.15
CA VAL A 236 2.65 18.50 -15.38
C VAL A 236 1.39 19.38 -15.29
N VAL A 237 0.67 19.26 -14.17
CA VAL A 237 -0.54 20.07 -13.93
C VAL A 237 -0.19 21.52 -13.55
N LEU A 238 1.03 21.75 -13.03
CA LEU A 238 1.53 23.03 -12.52
C LEU A 238 0.60 23.62 -11.45
N ALA A 239 0.09 22.74 -10.58
CA ALA A 239 -0.81 23.12 -9.51
C ALA A 239 -0.11 24.04 -8.48
N PRO A 240 -0.81 25.04 -7.94
CA PRO A 240 -0.32 25.84 -6.83
C PRO A 240 0.15 24.95 -5.67
N ARG A 241 1.15 25.44 -4.92
CA ARG A 241 1.79 24.67 -3.84
C ARG A 241 0.78 24.17 -2.80
N GLU A 242 -0.22 25.00 -2.51
CA GLU A 242 -1.26 24.75 -1.51
C GLU A 242 -2.13 23.53 -1.83
N ILE A 243 -2.27 23.20 -3.13
CA ILE A 243 -3.15 22.13 -3.61
C ILE A 243 -2.42 21.05 -4.40
N MET A 244 -1.06 21.05 -4.49
CA MET A 244 -0.36 20.06 -5.30
C MET A 244 -0.54 18.61 -4.82
N GLY A 245 -0.93 18.40 -3.55
CA GLY A 245 -1.25 17.09 -2.99
C GLY A 245 -2.70 16.64 -3.24
N ILE A 246 -3.57 17.52 -3.80
CA ILE A 246 -5.00 17.23 -3.92
C ILE A 246 -5.28 16.01 -4.81
N GLY A 247 -4.45 15.79 -5.85
CA GLY A 247 -4.59 14.61 -6.71
C GLY A 247 -4.36 13.31 -5.95
N TYR A 248 -3.33 13.26 -5.11
CA TYR A 248 -3.08 12.10 -4.24
C TYR A 248 -4.22 11.88 -3.24
N THR A 249 -4.70 12.95 -2.62
CA THR A 249 -5.83 12.90 -1.67
C THR A 249 -7.12 12.39 -2.36
N ALA A 250 -7.41 12.87 -3.56
CA ALA A 250 -8.57 12.45 -4.36
C ALA A 250 -8.49 10.96 -4.73
N PHE A 251 -7.33 10.51 -5.18
CA PHE A 251 -7.06 9.10 -5.45
C PHE A 251 -7.30 8.23 -4.21
N MET A 252 -6.73 8.60 -3.05
CA MET A 252 -6.87 7.85 -1.81
C MET A 252 -8.30 7.81 -1.29
N LEU A 253 -9.05 8.90 -1.45
CA LEU A 253 -10.46 8.96 -1.08
C LEU A 253 -11.28 7.90 -1.80
N THR A 254 -11.15 7.84 -3.14
CA THR A 254 -11.93 6.92 -3.96
C THR A 254 -11.39 5.50 -3.89
N MET A 255 -10.10 5.30 -3.67
CA MET A 255 -9.53 3.99 -3.40
C MET A 255 -10.09 3.40 -2.09
N ALA A 256 -10.16 4.21 -1.03
CA ALA A 256 -10.77 3.77 0.23
C ALA A 256 -12.25 3.46 0.07
N SER A 257 -13.03 4.38 -0.53
CA SER A 257 -14.46 4.19 -0.76
C SER A 257 -14.76 2.99 -1.67
N GLY A 258 -13.98 2.83 -2.73
CA GLY A 258 -14.11 1.75 -3.69
C GLY A 258 -13.92 0.37 -3.06
N ARG A 259 -13.01 0.22 -2.08
CA ARG A 259 -12.81 -1.04 -1.35
C ARG A 259 -14.04 -1.49 -0.58
N PHE A 260 -14.82 -0.57 -0.01
CA PHE A 260 -16.08 -0.90 0.68
C PHE A 260 -17.21 -1.27 -0.29
N ILE A 261 -17.18 -0.77 -1.53
CA ILE A 261 -18.20 -1.00 -2.54
C ILE A 261 -17.86 -2.22 -3.41
N ALA A 262 -16.57 -2.60 -3.49
CA ALA A 262 -16.07 -3.63 -4.38
C ALA A 262 -16.78 -4.99 -4.24
N ASP A 263 -17.02 -5.42 -3.00
CA ASP A 263 -17.67 -6.71 -2.73
C ASP A 263 -19.13 -6.70 -3.22
N TRP A 264 -19.88 -5.62 -2.96
CA TRP A 264 -21.24 -5.46 -3.45
C TRP A 264 -21.29 -5.45 -4.98
N PHE A 265 -20.40 -4.70 -5.63
CA PHE A 265 -20.34 -4.58 -7.08
C PHE A 265 -19.98 -5.93 -7.72
N SER A 266 -18.99 -6.63 -7.17
CA SER A 266 -18.57 -7.96 -7.62
C SER A 266 -19.68 -9.01 -7.46
N HIS A 267 -20.44 -8.96 -6.35
CA HIS A 267 -21.58 -9.83 -6.14
C HIS A 267 -22.72 -9.55 -7.13
N ARG A 268 -22.99 -8.27 -7.46
CA ARG A 268 -24.08 -7.85 -8.32
C ARG A 268 -23.82 -8.06 -9.81
N PHE A 269 -22.61 -7.76 -10.28
CA PHE A 269 -22.26 -7.75 -11.71
C PHE A 269 -21.30 -8.86 -12.12
N GLY A 270 -20.82 -9.62 -11.17
CA GLY A 270 -19.84 -10.68 -11.37
C GLY A 270 -18.40 -10.18 -11.42
N LEU A 271 -17.48 -11.06 -11.03
CA LEU A 271 -16.06 -10.78 -10.91
C LEU A 271 -15.42 -10.25 -12.20
N LYS A 272 -15.69 -10.92 -13.33
CA LYS A 272 -15.11 -10.57 -14.64
C LYS A 272 -15.45 -9.13 -15.04
N ARG A 273 -16.74 -8.76 -14.94
CA ARG A 273 -17.20 -7.39 -15.26
C ARG A 273 -16.59 -6.36 -14.32
N THR A 274 -16.49 -6.69 -13.04
CA THR A 274 -15.87 -5.81 -12.04
C THR A 274 -14.42 -5.50 -12.43
N LEU A 275 -13.61 -6.51 -12.74
CA LEU A 275 -12.23 -6.32 -13.18
C LEU A 275 -12.12 -5.53 -14.49
N GLN A 276 -13.02 -5.78 -15.45
CA GLN A 276 -13.07 -5.04 -16.72
C GLN A 276 -13.37 -3.54 -16.50
N VAL A 277 -14.39 -3.24 -15.69
CA VAL A 277 -14.77 -1.86 -15.36
C VAL A 277 -13.65 -1.19 -14.57
N SER A 278 -13.02 -1.90 -13.63
CA SER A 278 -11.87 -1.40 -12.86
C SER A 278 -10.71 -0.98 -13.74
N GLY A 279 -10.31 -1.83 -14.69
CA GLY A 279 -9.25 -1.49 -15.64
C GLY A 279 -9.63 -0.32 -16.56
N LEU A 280 -10.89 -0.27 -17.03
CA LEU A 280 -11.39 0.82 -17.86
C LEU A 280 -11.41 2.15 -17.11
N LEU A 281 -11.89 2.17 -15.86
CA LEU A 281 -11.87 3.37 -15.01
C LEU A 281 -10.44 3.87 -14.79
N THR A 282 -9.50 2.96 -14.51
CA THR A 282 -8.08 3.30 -14.33
C THR A 282 -7.51 3.92 -15.60
N ALA A 283 -7.71 3.28 -16.75
CA ALA A 283 -7.21 3.76 -18.03
C ALA A 283 -7.82 5.11 -18.43
N THR A 284 -9.14 5.24 -18.29
CA THR A 284 -9.86 6.48 -18.62
C THR A 284 -9.41 7.62 -17.71
N GLY A 285 -9.31 7.36 -16.40
CA GLY A 285 -8.88 8.37 -15.44
C GLY A 285 -7.49 8.90 -15.71
N LEU A 286 -6.52 8.01 -15.98
CA LEU A 286 -5.16 8.40 -16.36
C LEU A 286 -5.12 9.10 -17.70
N SER A 287 -5.89 8.65 -18.70
CA SER A 287 -5.97 9.30 -20.01
C SER A 287 -6.53 10.73 -19.91
N ILE A 288 -7.57 10.95 -19.09
CA ILE A 288 -8.10 12.31 -18.82
C ILE A 288 -7.00 13.21 -18.24
N ALA A 289 -6.27 12.72 -17.23
CA ALA A 289 -5.20 13.51 -16.60
C ALA A 289 -4.05 13.81 -17.58
N VAL A 290 -3.72 12.88 -18.49
CA VAL A 290 -2.66 13.05 -19.50
C VAL A 290 -3.08 13.99 -20.62
N ILE A 291 -4.29 13.85 -21.14
CA ILE A 291 -4.77 14.65 -22.29
C ILE A 291 -5.08 16.09 -21.83
N PHE A 292 -5.73 16.23 -20.68
CA PHE A 292 -6.15 17.52 -20.12
C PHE A 292 -5.44 17.78 -18.78
N PRO A 293 -4.17 18.22 -18.77
CA PRO A 293 -3.37 18.37 -17.56
C PRO A 293 -3.72 19.67 -16.79
N HIS A 294 -4.99 19.85 -16.44
CA HIS A 294 -5.48 20.92 -15.57
C HIS A 294 -5.90 20.35 -14.21
N VAL A 295 -5.90 21.18 -13.18
CA VAL A 295 -6.21 20.74 -11.80
C VAL A 295 -7.52 19.95 -11.73
N TYR A 296 -8.61 20.49 -12.25
CA TYR A 296 -9.94 19.85 -12.14
C TYR A 296 -10.03 18.54 -12.92
N SER A 297 -9.53 18.48 -14.15
CA SER A 297 -9.54 17.28 -14.97
C SER A 297 -8.61 16.20 -14.41
N ALA A 298 -7.42 16.56 -13.92
CA ALA A 298 -6.50 15.63 -13.30
C ALA A 298 -7.06 15.07 -11.98
N VAL A 299 -7.72 15.91 -11.16
CA VAL A 299 -8.42 15.44 -9.94
C VAL A 299 -9.54 14.47 -10.30
N ALA A 300 -10.40 14.81 -11.27
CA ALA A 300 -11.47 13.92 -11.74
C ALA A 300 -10.89 12.60 -12.30
N GLY A 301 -9.80 12.66 -13.06
CA GLY A 301 -9.08 11.49 -13.53
C GLY A 301 -8.57 10.62 -12.39
N PHE A 302 -7.93 11.21 -11.37
CA PHE A 302 -7.38 10.47 -10.23
C PHE A 302 -8.45 9.89 -9.31
N LEU A 303 -9.63 10.53 -9.21
CA LEU A 303 -10.81 9.92 -8.56
C LEU A 303 -11.23 8.62 -9.29
N LEU A 304 -11.28 8.63 -10.62
CA LEU A 304 -11.59 7.42 -11.42
C LEU A 304 -10.53 6.33 -11.23
N VAL A 305 -9.25 6.70 -11.20
CA VAL A 305 -8.15 5.75 -10.95
C VAL A 305 -8.29 5.08 -9.60
N GLY A 306 -8.59 5.84 -8.54
CA GLY A 306 -8.77 5.29 -7.20
C GLY A 306 -9.90 4.26 -7.14
N PHE A 307 -11.05 4.53 -7.74
CA PHE A 307 -12.11 3.53 -7.88
C PHE A 307 -11.65 2.32 -8.70
N GLY A 308 -10.93 2.55 -9.80
CA GLY A 308 -10.48 1.50 -10.70
C GLY A 308 -9.55 0.49 -10.00
N VAL A 309 -8.49 0.95 -9.31
CA VAL A 309 -7.51 0.05 -8.69
C VAL A 309 -8.02 -0.60 -7.40
N SER A 310 -9.00 0.00 -6.73
CA SER A 310 -9.44 -0.38 -5.38
C SER A 310 -9.83 -1.86 -5.22
N SER A 311 -10.41 -2.46 -6.24
CA SER A 311 -11.01 -3.80 -6.18
C SER A 311 -10.16 -4.90 -6.79
N VAL A 312 -9.21 -4.57 -7.68
CA VAL A 312 -8.52 -5.57 -8.53
C VAL A 312 -7.72 -6.57 -7.69
N VAL A 313 -6.88 -6.09 -6.80
CA VAL A 313 -6.01 -6.97 -5.98
C VAL A 313 -6.82 -7.80 -4.98
N PRO A 314 -7.75 -7.24 -4.18
CA PRO A 314 -8.58 -8.05 -3.28
C PRO A 314 -9.38 -9.12 -4.00
N LEU A 315 -9.95 -8.82 -5.16
CA LEU A 315 -10.71 -9.78 -5.96
C LEU A 315 -9.81 -10.85 -6.56
N ALA A 316 -8.60 -10.50 -7.03
CA ALA A 316 -7.63 -11.47 -7.50
C ALA A 316 -7.25 -12.47 -6.40
N TYR A 317 -7.02 -12.00 -5.17
CA TYR A 317 -6.72 -12.88 -4.03
C TYR A 317 -7.91 -13.74 -3.62
N SER A 318 -9.13 -13.21 -3.66
CA SER A 318 -10.35 -13.99 -3.39
C SER A 318 -10.51 -15.15 -4.37
N VAL A 319 -10.21 -14.92 -5.66
CA VAL A 319 -10.24 -15.99 -6.68
C VAL A 319 -9.10 -17.00 -6.49
N ALA A 320 -7.89 -16.49 -6.22
CA ALA A 320 -6.75 -17.37 -5.95
C ALA A 320 -7.01 -18.31 -4.77
N GLY A 321 -7.62 -17.80 -3.71
CA GLY A 321 -7.99 -18.60 -2.53
C GLY A 321 -9.03 -19.70 -2.80
N LYS A 322 -9.72 -19.65 -3.94
CA LYS A 322 -10.67 -20.69 -4.41
C LYS A 322 -10.05 -21.65 -5.43
N SER A 323 -8.73 -21.65 -5.58
CA SER A 323 -8.02 -22.57 -6.49
C SER A 323 -8.35 -24.02 -6.16
N LYS A 324 -8.58 -24.84 -7.22
CA LYS A 324 -8.80 -26.29 -7.09
C LYS A 324 -7.52 -27.08 -7.13
N THR A 325 -6.41 -26.48 -7.51
CA THR A 325 -5.11 -27.14 -7.73
C THR A 325 -4.11 -26.88 -6.62
N MET A 326 -4.33 -25.84 -5.81
CA MET A 326 -3.42 -25.42 -4.74
C MET A 326 -4.21 -25.10 -3.47
N SER A 327 -3.56 -25.22 -2.31
CA SER A 327 -4.19 -24.76 -1.06
C SER A 327 -4.40 -23.23 -1.11
N PRO A 328 -5.45 -22.71 -0.46
CA PRO A 328 -5.80 -21.27 -0.53
C PRO A 328 -4.64 -20.33 -0.21
N GLY A 329 -3.90 -20.60 0.87
CA GLY A 329 -2.75 -19.79 1.28
C GLY A 329 -1.61 -19.77 0.25
N VAL A 330 -1.31 -20.94 -0.34
CA VAL A 330 -0.27 -21.09 -1.37
C VAL A 330 -0.67 -20.38 -2.66
N ALA A 331 -1.92 -20.49 -3.09
CA ALA A 331 -2.43 -19.84 -4.29
C ALA A 331 -2.43 -18.31 -4.15
N ILE A 332 -2.85 -17.80 -2.98
CA ILE A 332 -2.79 -16.35 -2.68
C ILE A 332 -1.34 -15.88 -2.67
N ALA A 333 -0.43 -16.59 -2.01
CA ALA A 333 0.99 -16.23 -1.96
C ALA A 333 1.62 -16.18 -3.35
N ALA A 334 1.28 -17.11 -4.23
CA ALA A 334 1.76 -17.16 -5.60
C ALA A 334 1.28 -15.94 -6.43
N VAL A 335 -0.01 -15.60 -6.36
CA VAL A 335 -0.58 -14.41 -7.02
C VAL A 335 0.01 -13.12 -6.42
N SER A 336 0.18 -13.06 -5.10
CA SER A 336 0.79 -11.92 -4.41
C SER A 336 2.23 -11.68 -4.88
N THR A 337 3.03 -12.72 -5.03
CA THR A 337 4.42 -12.60 -5.50
C THR A 337 4.47 -11.95 -6.87
N ILE A 338 3.61 -12.38 -7.82
CA ILE A 338 3.55 -11.78 -9.16
C ILE A 338 3.07 -10.34 -9.07
N SER A 339 2.04 -10.05 -8.29
CA SER A 339 1.49 -8.68 -8.20
C SER A 339 2.46 -7.70 -7.55
N PHE A 340 3.16 -8.08 -6.50
CA PHE A 340 4.14 -7.23 -5.83
C PHE A 340 5.37 -6.91 -6.70
N THR A 341 5.73 -7.76 -7.68
CA THR A 341 6.77 -7.37 -8.67
C THR A 341 6.34 -6.15 -9.49
N GLY A 342 5.03 -5.93 -9.70
CA GLY A 342 4.52 -4.70 -10.31
C GLY A 342 4.81 -3.46 -9.47
N PHE A 343 4.59 -3.55 -8.17
CA PHE A 343 4.93 -2.48 -7.23
C PHE A 343 6.44 -2.24 -7.14
N LEU A 344 7.25 -3.29 -7.26
CA LEU A 344 8.71 -3.23 -7.26
C LEU A 344 9.24 -2.52 -8.52
N VAL A 345 8.74 -2.89 -9.70
CA VAL A 345 9.24 -2.41 -10.99
C VAL A 345 8.66 -1.04 -11.38
N GLY A 346 7.46 -0.71 -10.86
CA GLY A 346 6.73 0.52 -11.20
C GLY A 346 7.56 1.80 -11.05
N PRO A 347 8.06 2.14 -9.84
CA PRO A 347 8.76 3.40 -9.60
C PRO A 347 9.99 3.62 -10.51
N PRO A 348 10.91 2.66 -10.69
CA PRO A 348 12.05 2.87 -11.59
C PRO A 348 11.62 3.02 -13.05
N VAL A 349 10.67 2.23 -13.54
CA VAL A 349 10.20 2.34 -14.93
C VAL A 349 9.60 3.73 -15.19
N ILE A 350 8.75 4.22 -14.28
CA ILE A 350 8.16 5.56 -14.38
C ILE A 350 9.26 6.62 -14.37
N GLY A 351 10.22 6.52 -13.44
CA GLY A 351 11.31 7.48 -13.31
C GLY A 351 12.22 7.53 -14.53
N PHE A 352 12.59 6.38 -15.09
CA PHE A 352 13.42 6.30 -16.30
C PHE A 352 12.70 6.89 -17.53
N ILE A 353 11.43 6.56 -17.74
CA ILE A 353 10.64 7.14 -18.84
C ILE A 353 10.42 8.64 -18.63
N ALA A 354 10.18 9.07 -17.40
CA ALA A 354 10.03 10.49 -17.07
C ALA A 354 11.32 11.27 -17.34
N GLY A 355 12.47 10.69 -17.02
CA GLY A 355 13.79 11.27 -17.30
C GLY A 355 14.18 11.28 -18.79
N ALA A 356 13.81 10.23 -19.54
CA ALA A 356 14.15 10.09 -20.95
C ALA A 356 13.20 10.86 -21.88
N ILE A 357 11.91 10.93 -21.56
CA ILE A 357 10.87 11.50 -22.43
C ILE A 357 10.09 12.58 -21.67
N SER A 358 9.20 12.16 -20.75
CA SER A 358 8.41 13.04 -19.88
C SER A 358 7.58 12.24 -18.88
N LEU A 359 7.16 12.88 -17.79
CA LEU A 359 6.25 12.28 -16.81
C LEU A 359 4.85 12.01 -17.42
N ARG A 360 4.42 12.80 -18.43
CA ARG A 360 3.19 12.51 -19.19
C ARG A 360 3.29 11.18 -19.95
N ALA A 361 4.45 10.90 -20.57
CA ALA A 361 4.70 9.61 -21.26
C ALA A 361 4.67 8.44 -20.28
N SER A 362 5.23 8.60 -19.07
CA SER A 362 5.13 7.59 -18.01
C SER A 362 3.67 7.31 -17.65
N PHE A 363 2.86 8.34 -17.41
CA PHE A 363 1.44 8.18 -17.08
C PHE A 363 0.61 7.61 -18.23
N THR A 364 1.01 7.85 -19.49
CA THR A 364 0.41 7.17 -20.66
C THR A 364 0.69 5.66 -20.61
N LEU A 365 1.92 5.24 -20.29
CA LEU A 365 2.23 3.82 -20.11
C LEU A 365 1.37 3.20 -18.99
N ILE A 366 1.20 3.92 -17.87
CA ILE A 366 0.37 3.43 -16.76
C ILE A 366 -1.10 3.33 -17.17
N ALA A 367 -1.61 4.23 -18.02
CA ALA A 367 -2.96 4.11 -18.60
C ALA A 367 -3.10 2.84 -19.44
N LEU A 368 -2.06 2.47 -20.21
CA LEU A 368 -2.02 1.19 -20.95
C LEU A 368 -2.02 -0.02 -19.99
N MET A 369 -1.35 0.07 -18.84
CA MET A 369 -1.44 -0.99 -17.81
C MET A 369 -2.88 -1.15 -17.29
N GLY A 370 -3.61 -0.05 -17.08
CA GLY A 370 -5.04 -0.07 -16.77
C GLY A 370 -5.87 -0.79 -17.86
N LEU A 371 -5.61 -0.52 -19.14
CA LEU A 371 -6.23 -1.25 -20.25
C LEU A 371 -5.85 -2.75 -20.25
N CYS A 372 -4.61 -3.10 -19.91
CA CYS A 372 -4.18 -4.49 -19.78
C CYS A 372 -5.02 -5.24 -18.74
N VAL A 373 -5.38 -4.61 -17.60
CA VAL A 373 -6.32 -5.21 -16.61
C VAL A 373 -7.62 -5.60 -17.30
N THR A 374 -8.23 -4.71 -18.09
CA THR A 374 -9.47 -4.98 -18.85
C THR A 374 -9.29 -6.12 -19.85
N VAL A 375 -8.24 -6.05 -20.68
CA VAL A 375 -7.99 -7.05 -21.75
C VAL A 375 -7.69 -8.43 -21.17
N PHE A 376 -6.84 -8.53 -20.16
CA PHE A 376 -6.52 -9.81 -19.54
C PHE A 376 -7.73 -10.41 -18.82
N SER A 377 -8.58 -9.59 -18.21
CA SER A 377 -9.83 -10.04 -17.58
C SER A 377 -10.83 -10.58 -18.59
N THR A 378 -10.85 -10.11 -19.86
CA THR A 378 -11.70 -10.69 -20.92
C THR A 378 -11.28 -12.10 -21.28
N LYS A 379 -9.97 -12.37 -21.30
CA LYS A 379 -9.36 -13.66 -21.69
C LYS A 379 -9.18 -14.63 -20.54
N ALA A 380 -9.37 -14.19 -19.29
CA ALA A 380 -9.30 -15.07 -18.14
C ALA A 380 -10.63 -15.86 -17.99
N LYS A 381 -10.50 -17.15 -17.70
CA LYS A 381 -11.62 -18.00 -17.25
C LYS A 381 -11.78 -17.76 -15.74
N LEU A 382 -12.55 -16.75 -15.37
CA LEU A 382 -12.81 -16.31 -13.99
C LEU A 382 -14.17 -16.80 -13.53
#